data_cc6357529e959ec8d76b5a17a219b746
#
_entry.id   cc6357529e959ec8d76b5a17a219b746
#
_cell.length_a   1.000
_cell.length_b   1.000
_cell.length_c   1.000
_cell.angle_alpha   90.00
_cell.angle_beta   90.00
_cell.angle_gamma   90.00
#
_symmetry.space_group_name_H-M   'P 1'
#
loop_
_entity.id
_entity.type
_entity.pdbx_description
1 polymer ?
#
loop_
_entity_poly.entity_id
_entity_poly.type
_entity_poly.pdbx_seq_one_letter_code
_entity_poly.pdbx_strand_id
1 'polypeptide(L)'
;AITLFCLQNHFIEESEIDLKKLLNILNKIEIKYNYNKALNKSEIFLNGINVENDIRNRNVSNYVSKVSQIKEIRQKLIKIQQNICLNKNVVMDGRDITTKVMPNADLKFFIKADVNTRAKRRYNELKETDNTITFSEVLNNLNKRDKDDMQRKINPLIKAEDAIVIDNTSLNFAQQNELIFNYINNVRN
;
A
#
# COMPACT_ATOMS: atom_id res chain seq x y z
N ALA A 1 -6.49 -5.04 -3.56
CA ALA A 1 -7.82 -5.66 -3.68
C ALA A 1 -8.53 -5.25 -4.99
N ILE A 2 -8.75 -3.95 -5.28
CA ILE A 2 -9.43 -3.54 -6.54
C ILE A 2 -8.67 -4.03 -7.79
N THR A 3 -7.35 -3.97 -7.79
CA THR A 3 -6.54 -4.50 -8.90
C THR A 3 -6.77 -6.01 -9.10
N LEU A 4 -6.79 -6.77 -8.01
CA LEU A 4 -7.11 -8.20 -8.04
C LEU A 4 -8.51 -8.43 -8.62
N PHE A 5 -9.50 -7.66 -8.16
CA PHE A 5 -10.85 -7.72 -8.71
C PHE A 5 -10.88 -7.47 -10.22
N CYS A 6 -10.16 -6.46 -10.70
CA CYS A 6 -10.08 -6.14 -12.12
C CYS A 6 -9.46 -7.29 -12.94
N LEU A 7 -8.42 -7.93 -12.41
CA LEU A 7 -7.78 -9.09 -13.05
C LEU A 7 -8.71 -10.30 -13.10
N GLN A 8 -9.39 -10.61 -11.98
CA GLN A 8 -10.31 -11.75 -11.89
C GLN A 8 -11.56 -11.61 -12.77
N ASN A 9 -11.96 -10.37 -13.07
CA ASN A 9 -13.15 -10.09 -13.88
C ASN A 9 -12.84 -9.64 -15.31
N HIS A 10 -11.61 -9.82 -15.78
CA HIS A 10 -11.17 -9.44 -17.12
C HIS A 10 -11.43 -7.95 -17.43
N PHE A 11 -11.22 -7.07 -16.45
CA PHE A 11 -11.30 -5.61 -16.63
C PHE A 11 -9.94 -5.01 -16.98
N ILE A 12 -8.89 -5.84 -16.97
CA ILE A 12 -7.55 -5.51 -17.43
C ILE A 12 -7.18 -6.53 -18.49
N GLU A 13 -7.11 -6.09 -19.75
CA GLU A 13 -6.70 -6.89 -20.89
C GLU A 13 -5.63 -6.13 -21.66
N GLU A 14 -4.61 -6.81 -22.15
CA GLU A 14 -3.48 -6.22 -22.88
C GLU A 14 -2.89 -4.96 -22.23
N SER A 15 -2.90 -4.91 -20.91
CA SER A 15 -2.49 -3.76 -20.07
C SER A 15 -3.44 -2.55 -20.12
N GLU A 16 -4.60 -2.64 -20.73
CA GLU A 16 -5.64 -1.59 -20.68
C GLU A 16 -6.70 -1.92 -19.63
N ILE A 17 -7.29 -0.86 -19.05
CA ILE A 17 -8.33 -1.00 -18.04
C ILE A 17 -9.65 -0.57 -18.66
N ASP A 18 -10.65 -1.45 -18.66
CA ASP A 18 -12.02 -1.09 -19.00
C ASP A 18 -12.65 -0.23 -17.91
N LEU A 19 -12.36 1.07 -17.99
CA LEU A 19 -12.85 2.05 -17.01
C LEU A 19 -14.38 2.09 -16.96
N LYS A 20 -15.06 1.93 -18.07
CA LYS A 20 -16.54 2.03 -18.13
C LYS A 20 -17.16 0.89 -17.32
N LYS A 21 -16.72 -0.35 -17.54
CA LYS A 21 -17.20 -1.50 -16.77
C LYS A 21 -16.85 -1.35 -15.29
N LEU A 22 -15.62 -0.99 -14.98
CA LEU A 22 -15.16 -0.86 -13.60
C LEU A 22 -15.94 0.20 -12.83
N LEU A 23 -16.15 1.40 -13.39
CA LEU A 23 -16.86 2.49 -12.72
C LEU A 23 -18.35 2.16 -12.47
N ASN A 24 -18.99 1.43 -13.40
CA ASN A 24 -20.38 1.00 -13.24
C ASN A 24 -20.60 0.10 -12.02
N ILE A 25 -19.59 -0.69 -11.64
CA ILE A 25 -19.69 -1.62 -10.52
C ILE A 25 -18.87 -1.21 -9.30
N LEU A 26 -18.10 -0.13 -9.39
CA LEU A 26 -17.17 0.29 -8.33
C LEU A 26 -17.85 0.38 -6.96
N ASN A 27 -19.09 0.89 -6.91
CA ASN A 27 -19.86 1.02 -5.66
C ASN A 27 -20.26 -0.34 -5.05
N LYS A 28 -20.33 -1.40 -5.86
CA LYS A 28 -20.68 -2.76 -5.42
C LYS A 28 -19.46 -3.54 -4.92
N ILE A 29 -18.24 -3.06 -5.19
CA ILE A 29 -17.01 -3.69 -4.70
C ILE A 29 -16.85 -3.35 -3.23
N GLU A 30 -17.00 -4.34 -2.36
CA GLU A 30 -16.83 -4.20 -0.93
C GLU A 30 -15.40 -4.56 -0.53
N ILE A 31 -14.76 -3.69 0.28
CA ILE A 31 -13.44 -3.95 0.86
C ILE A 31 -13.54 -3.77 2.36
N LYS A 32 -13.18 -4.80 3.09
CA LYS A 32 -13.15 -4.81 4.56
C LYS A 32 -11.78 -5.19 5.08
N TYR A 33 -11.43 -4.65 6.25
CA TYR A 33 -10.27 -5.02 7.03
C TYR A 33 -10.75 -5.72 8.30
N ASN A 34 -10.28 -6.93 8.53
CA ASN A 34 -10.55 -7.67 9.75
C ASN A 34 -9.24 -7.97 10.46
N TYR A 35 -9.20 -7.69 11.77
CA TYR A 35 -8.04 -8.04 12.58
C TYR A 35 -8.12 -9.49 13.02
N ASN A 36 -7.18 -10.30 12.58
CA ASN A 36 -7.03 -11.68 12.97
C ASN A 36 -6.17 -11.78 14.23
N LYS A 37 -6.82 -11.99 15.38
CA LYS A 37 -6.16 -12.07 16.68
C LYS A 37 -5.15 -13.22 16.77
N ALA A 38 -5.44 -14.35 16.13
CA ALA A 38 -4.57 -15.53 16.17
C ALA A 38 -3.25 -15.31 15.43
N LEU A 39 -3.30 -14.54 14.33
CA LEU A 39 -2.14 -14.22 13.50
C LEU A 39 -1.53 -12.86 13.85
N ASN A 40 -2.14 -12.11 14.78
CA ASN A 40 -1.75 -10.75 15.17
C ASN A 40 -1.56 -9.82 13.96
N LYS A 41 -2.45 -9.91 12.96
CA LYS A 41 -2.38 -9.09 11.74
C LYS A 41 -3.76 -8.73 11.21
N SER A 42 -3.83 -7.63 10.48
CA SER A 42 -5.01 -7.28 9.70
C SER A 42 -5.03 -8.05 8.38
N GLU A 43 -6.19 -8.52 8.00
CA GLU A 43 -6.44 -9.22 6.74
C GLU A 43 -7.45 -8.45 5.91
N ILE A 44 -7.28 -8.49 4.58
CA ILE A 44 -8.13 -7.78 3.63
C ILE A 44 -9.15 -8.75 3.03
N PHE A 45 -10.41 -8.34 3.06
CA PHE A 45 -11.52 -9.05 2.46
C PHE A 45 -12.07 -8.27 1.27
N LEU A 46 -12.24 -8.94 0.15
CA LEU A 46 -12.86 -8.43 -1.07
C LEU A 46 -14.16 -9.18 -1.30
N ASN A 47 -15.30 -8.47 -1.27
CA ASN A 47 -16.63 -9.06 -1.42
C ASN A 47 -16.84 -10.30 -0.49
N GLY A 48 -16.35 -10.20 0.75
CA GLY A 48 -16.47 -11.25 1.74
C GLY A 48 -15.40 -12.34 1.69
N ILE A 49 -14.54 -12.38 0.68
CA ILE A 49 -13.47 -13.39 0.53
C ILE A 49 -12.15 -12.81 1.04
N ASN A 50 -11.42 -13.57 1.87
CA ASN A 50 -10.07 -13.20 2.30
C ASN A 50 -9.11 -13.25 1.11
N VAL A 51 -8.49 -12.13 0.81
CA VAL A 51 -7.57 -11.98 -0.33
C VAL A 51 -6.17 -11.52 0.09
N GLU A 52 -5.84 -11.64 1.37
CA GLU A 52 -4.59 -11.13 1.93
C GLU A 52 -3.34 -11.65 1.21
N ASN A 53 -3.33 -12.93 0.80
CA ASN A 53 -2.24 -13.51 0.04
C ASN A 53 -2.31 -13.15 -1.45
N ASP A 54 -3.51 -13.15 -2.02
CA ASP A 54 -3.72 -12.96 -3.47
C ASP A 54 -3.33 -11.55 -3.93
N ILE A 55 -3.52 -10.54 -3.08
CA ILE A 55 -3.17 -9.16 -3.41
C ILE A 55 -1.66 -8.89 -3.45
N ARG A 56 -0.83 -9.83 -2.99
CA ARG A 56 0.64 -9.67 -2.91
C ARG A 56 1.40 -10.31 -4.07
N ASN A 57 0.69 -10.96 -4.98
CA ASN A 57 1.31 -11.64 -6.10
C ASN A 57 1.86 -10.67 -7.17
N ARG A 58 2.70 -11.21 -8.07
CA ARG A 58 3.38 -10.49 -9.15
C ARG A 58 2.39 -9.80 -10.10
N ASN A 59 1.30 -10.48 -10.47
CA ASN A 59 0.31 -9.93 -11.40
C ASN A 59 -0.35 -8.68 -10.84
N VAL A 60 -0.80 -8.71 -9.58
CA VAL A 60 -1.36 -7.54 -8.92
C VAL A 60 -0.33 -6.41 -8.83
N SER A 61 0.92 -6.73 -8.50
CA SER A 61 2.01 -5.74 -8.40
C SER A 61 2.27 -5.00 -9.72
N ASN A 62 2.14 -5.68 -10.85
CA ASN A 62 2.37 -5.09 -12.17
C ASN A 62 1.32 -4.04 -12.58
N TYR A 63 0.08 -4.18 -12.08
CA TYR A 63 -1.03 -3.31 -12.48
C TYR A 63 -1.49 -2.33 -11.40
N VAL A 64 -1.05 -2.51 -10.14
CA VAL A 64 -1.52 -1.70 -9.02
C VAL A 64 -1.26 -0.20 -9.21
N SER A 65 -0.13 0.19 -9.78
CA SER A 65 0.18 1.61 -10.05
C SER A 65 -0.83 2.22 -11.02
N LYS A 66 -1.17 1.50 -12.09
CA LYS A 66 -2.12 1.96 -13.10
C LYS A 66 -3.54 2.10 -12.53
N VAL A 67 -4.02 1.09 -11.81
CA VAL A 67 -5.33 1.11 -11.13
C VAL A 67 -5.39 2.22 -10.07
N SER A 68 -4.28 2.43 -9.35
CA SER A 68 -4.22 3.44 -8.28
C SER A 68 -4.26 4.88 -8.77
N GLN A 69 -4.07 5.16 -10.05
CA GLN A 69 -4.17 6.50 -10.66
C GLN A 69 -5.61 6.90 -10.95
N ILE A 70 -6.57 5.96 -10.95
CA ILE A 70 -7.97 6.22 -11.26
C ILE A 70 -8.60 7.00 -10.09
N LYS A 71 -9.12 8.19 -10.41
CA LYS A 71 -9.64 9.16 -9.44
C LYS A 71 -10.75 8.58 -8.55
N GLU A 72 -11.71 7.93 -9.14
CA GLU A 72 -12.89 7.39 -8.48
C GLU A 72 -12.50 6.26 -7.51
N ILE A 73 -11.55 5.42 -7.90
CA ILE A 73 -10.99 4.39 -7.03
C ILE A 73 -10.32 5.03 -5.82
N ARG A 74 -9.47 6.04 -6.04
CA ARG A 74 -8.81 6.73 -4.92
C ARG A 74 -9.79 7.35 -3.96
N GLN A 75 -10.79 8.05 -4.48
CA GLN A 75 -11.81 8.69 -3.65
C GLN A 75 -12.56 7.66 -2.80
N LYS A 76 -12.95 6.53 -3.39
CA LYS A 76 -13.58 5.43 -2.65
C LYS A 76 -12.67 4.88 -1.56
N LEU A 77 -11.40 4.60 -1.90
CA LEU A 77 -10.46 3.99 -0.94
C LEU A 77 -10.11 4.95 0.20
N ILE A 78 -9.93 6.24 -0.07
CA ILE A 78 -9.70 7.25 0.98
C ILE A 78 -10.86 7.28 1.97
N LYS A 79 -12.12 7.29 1.48
CA LYS A 79 -13.30 7.24 2.36
C LYS A 79 -13.32 5.98 3.23
N ILE A 80 -13.02 4.81 2.66
CA ILE A 80 -12.95 3.55 3.41
C ILE A 80 -11.86 3.65 4.50
N GLN A 81 -10.67 4.11 4.15
CA GLN A 81 -9.56 4.25 5.08
C GLN A 81 -9.86 5.26 6.18
N GLN A 82 -10.44 6.42 5.86
CA GLN A 82 -10.87 7.41 6.85
C GLN A 82 -11.90 6.85 7.82
N ASN A 83 -12.87 6.08 7.33
CA ASN A 83 -13.88 5.43 8.18
C ASN A 83 -13.27 4.40 9.15
N ILE A 84 -12.20 3.71 8.76
CA ILE A 84 -11.48 2.79 9.65
C ILE A 84 -10.82 3.54 10.80
N CYS A 85 -10.36 4.76 10.55
CA CYS A 85 -9.66 5.59 11.55
C CYS A 85 -10.59 6.26 12.55
N LEU A 86 -11.90 6.33 12.27
CA LEU A 86 -12.85 7.01 13.14
C LEU A 86 -12.94 6.33 14.51
N ASN A 87 -12.64 7.12 15.58
CA ASN A 87 -12.76 6.71 16.98
C ASN A 87 -11.95 5.46 17.36
N LYS A 88 -10.79 5.25 16.73
CA LYS A 88 -9.93 4.10 16.98
C LYS A 88 -8.46 4.52 17.04
N ASN A 89 -7.69 3.82 17.84
CA ASN A 89 -6.24 3.86 17.75
C ASN A 89 -5.81 2.97 16.57
N VAL A 90 -5.22 3.59 15.56
CA VAL A 90 -4.82 2.89 14.32
C VAL A 90 -3.39 3.20 13.96
N VAL A 91 -2.72 2.23 13.36
CA VAL A 91 -1.47 2.43 12.63
C VAL A 91 -1.76 2.09 11.17
N MET A 92 -1.39 2.96 10.27
CA MET A 92 -1.67 2.79 8.85
C MET A 92 -0.45 3.15 8.01
N ASP A 93 -0.14 2.33 7.03
CA ASP A 93 0.91 2.59 6.06
C ASP A 93 0.34 2.82 4.65
N GLY A 94 1.05 3.58 3.85
CA GLY A 94 0.66 3.87 2.47
C GLY A 94 1.41 5.06 1.88
N ARG A 95 0.94 5.56 0.69
CA ARG A 95 1.62 6.60 -0.09
C ARG A 95 1.12 8.00 0.21
N ASP A 96 -0.12 8.13 0.63
CA ASP A 96 -0.81 9.39 0.87
C ASP A 96 -1.58 9.41 2.21
N ILE A 97 -1.19 8.53 3.14
CA ILE A 97 -1.84 8.40 4.45
C ILE A 97 -1.73 9.72 5.23
N THR A 98 -0.53 10.22 5.40
CA THR A 98 -0.24 11.41 6.21
C THR A 98 -0.70 12.72 5.57
N THR A 99 -1.03 12.71 4.28
CA THR A 99 -1.45 13.91 3.54
C THR A 99 -2.94 13.93 3.21
N LYS A 100 -3.60 12.77 3.08
CA LYS A 100 -4.99 12.68 2.62
C LYS A 100 -5.90 11.84 3.51
N VAL A 101 -5.41 10.73 4.05
CA VAL A 101 -6.24 9.83 4.86
C VAL A 101 -6.28 10.29 6.31
N MET A 102 -5.11 10.53 6.91
CA MET A 102 -4.93 10.94 8.31
C MET A 102 -4.05 12.20 8.41
N PRO A 103 -4.48 13.35 7.87
CA PRO A 103 -3.68 14.58 7.91
C PRO A 103 -3.47 15.11 9.35
N ASN A 104 -4.30 14.69 10.29
CA ASN A 104 -4.24 15.08 11.71
C ASN A 104 -3.80 13.90 12.60
N ALA A 105 -3.02 12.94 12.09
CA ALA A 105 -2.48 11.87 12.93
C ALA A 105 -1.50 12.43 13.97
N ASP A 106 -1.51 11.88 15.19
CA ASP A 106 -0.64 12.29 16.30
C ASP A 106 0.84 12.10 15.96
N LEU A 107 1.17 11.06 15.18
CA LEU A 107 2.51 10.79 14.67
C LEU A 107 2.47 10.47 13.18
N LYS A 108 3.41 11.07 12.46
CA LYS A 108 3.59 10.84 11.03
C LYS A 108 5.04 10.49 10.75
N PHE A 109 5.24 9.38 10.07
CA PHE A 109 6.56 8.94 9.63
C PHE A 109 6.64 8.93 8.11
N PHE A 110 7.74 9.41 7.58
CA PHE A 110 8.13 9.23 6.18
C PHE A 110 9.34 8.30 6.13
N ILE A 111 9.06 7.02 5.85
CA ILE A 111 10.10 5.99 5.82
C ILE A 111 10.68 5.93 4.43
N LYS A 112 12.00 6.04 4.32
CA LYS A 112 12.74 5.91 3.07
C LYS A 112 13.85 4.86 3.21
N ALA A 113 14.24 4.29 2.09
CA ALA A 113 15.44 3.47 1.97
C ALA A 113 15.97 3.54 0.54
N ASP A 114 17.25 3.25 0.37
CA ASP A 114 17.85 3.06 -0.95
C ASP A 114 17.08 2.05 -1.79
N VAL A 115 16.94 2.32 -3.08
CA VAL A 115 16.11 1.51 -3.96
C VAL A 115 16.64 0.09 -4.13
N ASN A 116 17.95 -0.11 -4.14
CA ASN A 116 18.55 -1.47 -4.25
C ASN A 116 18.28 -2.26 -2.96
N THR A 117 18.37 -1.61 -1.81
CA THR A 117 18.02 -2.21 -0.52
C THR A 117 16.56 -2.67 -0.50
N ARG A 118 15.63 -1.80 -0.94
CA ARG A 118 14.21 -2.17 -1.05
C ARG A 118 13.98 -3.28 -2.06
N ALA A 119 14.66 -3.24 -3.20
CA ALA A 119 14.58 -4.27 -4.22
C ALA A 119 15.09 -5.62 -3.71
N LYS A 120 16.18 -5.63 -2.96
CA LYS A 120 16.73 -6.86 -2.35
C LYS A 120 15.76 -7.48 -1.33
N ARG A 121 15.18 -6.65 -0.45
CA ARG A 121 14.17 -7.11 0.52
C ARG A 121 12.97 -7.71 -0.20
N ARG A 122 12.43 -7.00 -1.21
CA ARG A 122 11.28 -7.46 -1.99
C ARG A 122 11.57 -8.69 -2.84
N TYR A 123 12.76 -8.78 -3.43
CA TYR A 123 13.20 -9.95 -4.18
C TYR A 123 13.23 -11.19 -3.30
N ASN A 124 13.81 -11.09 -2.11
CA ASN A 124 13.89 -12.22 -1.17
C ASN A 124 12.48 -12.70 -0.76
N GLU A 125 11.57 -11.76 -0.47
CA GLU A 125 10.16 -12.06 -0.14
C GLU A 125 9.44 -12.78 -1.30
N LEU A 126 9.55 -12.26 -2.52
CA LEU A 126 8.88 -12.85 -3.69
C LEU A 126 9.46 -14.20 -4.09
N LYS A 127 10.76 -14.39 -3.92
CA LYS A 127 11.43 -15.63 -4.28
C LYS A 127 10.97 -16.84 -3.46
N GLU A 128 10.41 -16.62 -2.28
CA GLU A 128 9.81 -17.69 -1.46
C GLU A 128 8.57 -18.33 -2.14
N THR A 129 7.90 -17.58 -3.02
CA THR A 129 6.66 -18.02 -3.68
C THR A 129 6.78 -18.09 -5.20
N ASP A 130 7.78 -17.43 -5.79
CA ASP A 130 8.02 -17.39 -7.24
C ASP A 130 9.52 -17.52 -7.55
N ASN A 131 9.96 -18.74 -7.83
CA ASN A 131 11.37 -19.02 -8.17
C ASN A 131 11.82 -18.44 -9.50
N THR A 132 10.90 -17.96 -10.35
CA THR A 132 11.20 -17.40 -11.67
C THR A 132 11.52 -15.91 -11.64
N ILE A 133 11.21 -15.24 -10.53
CA ILE A 133 11.44 -13.79 -10.38
C ILE A 133 12.93 -13.46 -10.41
N THR A 134 13.28 -12.37 -11.08
CA THR A 134 14.65 -11.85 -11.10
C THR A 134 14.78 -10.56 -10.30
N PHE A 135 15.97 -10.30 -9.76
CA PHE A 135 16.25 -9.04 -9.06
C PHE A 135 16.03 -7.81 -9.95
N SER A 136 16.44 -7.91 -11.24
CA SER A 136 16.27 -6.81 -12.21
C SER A 136 14.80 -6.46 -12.44
N GLU A 137 13.92 -7.47 -12.55
CA GLU A 137 12.47 -7.23 -12.68
C GLU A 137 11.91 -6.52 -11.44
N VAL A 138 12.30 -6.94 -10.24
CA VAL A 138 11.84 -6.31 -9.00
C VAL A 138 12.33 -4.87 -8.91
N LEU A 139 13.61 -4.61 -9.21
CA LEU A 139 14.19 -3.28 -9.20
C LEU A 139 13.49 -2.35 -10.20
N ASN A 140 13.27 -2.81 -11.44
CA ASN A 140 12.58 -2.06 -12.47
C ASN A 140 11.12 -1.76 -12.08
N ASN A 141 10.42 -2.72 -11.49
CA ASN A 141 9.04 -2.54 -11.01
C ASN A 141 8.99 -1.50 -9.89
N LEU A 142 9.90 -1.54 -8.91
CA LEU A 142 9.98 -0.56 -7.84
C LEU A 142 10.27 0.84 -8.36
N ASN A 143 11.27 1.00 -9.23
CA ASN A 143 11.60 2.31 -9.82
C ASN A 143 10.43 2.92 -10.57
N LYS A 144 9.75 2.10 -11.40
CA LYS A 144 8.55 2.55 -12.13
C LYS A 144 7.45 2.96 -11.16
N ARG A 145 7.19 2.17 -10.15
CA ARG A 145 6.16 2.44 -9.16
C ARG A 145 6.42 3.69 -8.34
N ASP A 146 7.66 3.89 -7.89
CA ASP A 146 8.05 5.10 -7.16
C ASP A 146 7.85 6.35 -8.03
N LYS A 147 8.27 6.29 -9.30
CA LYS A 147 8.04 7.37 -10.25
C LYS A 147 6.55 7.65 -10.45
N ASP A 148 5.75 6.62 -10.65
CA ASP A 148 4.30 6.73 -10.83
C ASP A 148 3.64 7.33 -9.58
N ASP A 149 4.02 6.89 -8.38
CA ASP A 149 3.47 7.35 -7.11
C ASP A 149 3.84 8.83 -6.84
N MET A 150 5.05 9.27 -7.20
CA MET A 150 5.49 10.66 -7.03
C MET A 150 4.89 11.61 -8.06
N GLN A 151 4.71 11.15 -9.31
CA GLN A 151 4.30 12.00 -10.44
C GLN A 151 2.79 11.96 -10.71
N ARG A 152 2.03 11.11 -10.05
CA ARG A 152 0.59 11.04 -10.28
C ARG A 152 -0.11 12.36 -9.93
N LYS A 153 -1.09 12.75 -10.76
CA LYS A 153 -1.83 14.01 -10.62
C LYS A 153 -2.68 14.07 -9.34
N ILE A 154 -3.13 12.92 -8.84
CA ILE A 154 -4.06 12.85 -7.71
C ILE A 154 -3.35 12.18 -6.52
N ASN A 155 -3.21 12.92 -5.42
CA ASN A 155 -2.59 12.48 -4.17
C ASN A 155 -1.21 11.84 -4.41
N PRO A 156 -0.23 12.56 -4.96
CA PRO A 156 1.13 12.06 -5.15
C PRO A 156 1.75 11.67 -3.81
N LEU A 157 2.78 10.82 -3.88
CA LEU A 157 3.60 10.51 -2.72
C LEU A 157 4.43 11.75 -2.35
N ILE A 158 4.01 12.43 -1.29
CA ILE A 158 4.67 13.63 -0.75
C ILE A 158 4.88 13.43 0.74
N LYS A 159 6.04 13.85 1.24
CA LYS A 159 6.30 13.92 2.66
C LYS A 159 5.44 15.04 3.27
N ALA A 160 4.63 14.76 4.30
CA ALA A 160 3.95 15.79 5.07
C ALA A 160 5.00 16.65 5.80
N GLU A 161 4.70 17.95 5.99
CA GLU A 161 5.66 18.91 6.58
C GLU A 161 6.10 18.47 7.98
N ASP A 162 5.16 18.00 8.78
CA ASP A 162 5.34 17.50 10.15
C ASP A 162 5.73 16.02 10.25
N ALA A 163 6.04 15.36 9.12
CA ALA A 163 6.45 13.97 9.14
C ALA A 163 7.93 13.81 9.51
N ILE A 164 8.18 12.94 10.49
CA ILE A 164 9.50 12.51 10.91
C ILE A 164 10.08 11.59 9.83
N VAL A 165 11.27 11.92 9.35
CA VAL A 165 11.95 11.10 8.33
C VAL A 165 12.75 9.99 9.01
N ILE A 166 12.50 8.75 8.59
CA ILE A 166 13.30 7.58 9.01
C ILE A 166 13.96 6.99 7.77
N ASP A 167 15.28 7.00 7.72
CA ASP A 167 16.04 6.27 6.72
C ASP A 167 16.37 4.86 7.26
N ASN A 168 15.71 3.85 6.71
CA ASN A 168 15.90 2.47 7.13
C ASN A 168 16.83 1.66 6.20
N THR A 169 17.65 2.34 5.39
CA THR A 169 18.57 1.68 4.45
C THR A 169 19.46 0.67 5.15
N SER A 170 20.08 1.08 6.26
CA SER A 170 21.00 0.24 7.06
C SER A 170 20.36 -0.39 8.29
N LEU A 171 19.09 -0.09 8.58
CA LEU A 171 18.43 -0.60 9.77
C LEU A 171 17.85 -2.00 9.52
N ASN A 172 18.01 -2.88 10.52
CA ASN A 172 17.22 -4.08 10.60
C ASN A 172 15.83 -3.79 11.21
N PHE A 173 14.96 -4.80 11.19
CA PHE A 173 13.57 -4.66 11.66
C PHE A 173 13.49 -4.27 13.14
N ALA A 174 14.34 -4.83 14.01
CA ALA A 174 14.36 -4.53 15.43
C ALA A 174 14.79 -3.07 15.69
N GLN A 175 15.86 -2.62 15.05
CA GLN A 175 16.35 -1.24 15.17
C GLN A 175 15.32 -0.21 14.68
N GLN A 176 14.65 -0.49 13.55
CA GLN A 176 13.58 0.38 13.06
C GLN A 176 12.42 0.46 14.06
N ASN A 177 12.01 -0.66 14.62
CA ASN A 177 10.92 -0.69 15.59
C ASN A 177 11.29 0.05 16.87
N GLU A 178 12.47 -0.15 17.40
CA GLU A 178 12.97 0.58 18.58
C GLU A 178 12.92 2.09 18.36
N LEU A 179 13.40 2.55 17.20
CA LEU A 179 13.34 3.97 16.83
C LEU A 179 11.91 4.50 16.80
N ILE A 180 10.99 3.77 16.18
CA ILE A 180 9.57 4.16 16.10
C ILE A 180 8.93 4.17 17.51
N PHE A 181 9.19 3.16 18.33
CA PHE A 181 8.66 3.10 19.69
C PHE A 181 9.16 4.25 20.58
N ASN A 182 10.41 4.69 20.43
CA ASN A 182 10.92 5.85 21.14
C ASN A 182 10.11 7.12 20.81
N TYR A 183 9.77 7.34 19.54
CA TYR A 183 8.88 8.45 19.17
C TYR A 183 7.48 8.32 19.74
N ILE A 184 6.88 7.12 19.72
CA ILE A 184 5.54 6.88 20.27
C ILE A 184 5.52 7.16 21.77
N ASN A 185 6.51 6.72 22.52
CA ASN A 185 6.58 6.94 23.95
C ASN A 185 6.74 8.43 24.32
N ASN A 186 7.47 9.20 23.51
CA ASN A 186 7.64 10.64 23.74
C ASN A 186 6.36 11.45 23.51
N VAL A 187 5.41 10.97 22.72
CA VAL A 187 4.12 11.66 22.50
C VAL A 187 3.08 11.28 23.56
N ARG A 188 3.26 10.13 24.23
CA ARG A 188 2.34 9.66 25.27
C ARG A 188 2.62 10.24 26.67
N ASN A 189 3.80 10.85 26.84
CA ASN A 189 4.21 11.57 28.04
C ASN A 189 3.97 13.08 27.88
#